data_33987107dff92606ad2d15ac2da5de47
#
_entry.id   33987107dff92606ad2d15ac2da5de47
#
_cell.length_a   1.000
_cell.length_b   1.000
_cell.length_c   1.000
_cell.angle_alpha   90.00
_cell.angle_beta   90.00
_cell.angle_gamma   90.00
#
_symmetry.space_group_name_H-M   'P 1'
#
loop_
_entity.id
_entity.type
_entity.pdbx_description
1 polymer ?
#
loop_
_entity_poly.entity_id
_entity_poly.type
_entity_poly.pdbx_seq_one_letter_code
_entity_poly.pdbx_strand_id
1 'polypeptide(L)'
;MRRQVTRALAWYLVAVTAAVTAVGCSQTVDGSAQRARPGVPDPDRSYGYVDDRCGLLLDDTIKELLSADSIVRPYSGAVCQYVLSGRSGLVDVVFSWFDAGSFERERALAGERGIRITDKDIQRHSAFLGQRPDNAAACSATAAAGSGVLAWWVQFRPMNGQNPCEAAEKLLSATLSADM
;
A
#
# COMPACT_ATOMS: atom_id res chain seq x y z
N MET A 1 -35.35 50.98 -39.36
CA MET A 1 -35.58 50.16 -38.16
C MET A 1 -34.94 48.75 -38.15
N ARG A 2 -34.63 48.12 -39.30
CA ARG A 2 -34.04 46.76 -39.34
C ARG A 2 -32.56 46.65 -38.87
N ARG A 3 -31.77 47.71 -38.99
CA ARG A 3 -30.32 47.65 -38.65
C ARG A 3 -29.99 47.75 -37.12
N GLN A 4 -30.91 48.20 -36.31
CA GLN A 4 -30.68 48.28 -34.86
C GLN A 4 -31.02 47.01 -34.13
N VAL A 5 -31.96 46.21 -34.63
CA VAL A 5 -32.35 44.92 -34.03
C VAL A 5 -31.25 43.88 -34.19
N THR A 6 -30.53 43.87 -35.32
CA THR A 6 -29.43 42.93 -35.56
C THR A 6 -28.21 43.19 -34.69
N ARG A 7 -27.96 44.44 -34.30
CA ARG A 7 -26.85 44.79 -33.38
C ARG A 7 -27.11 44.36 -31.93
N ALA A 8 -28.36 44.52 -31.48
CA ALA A 8 -28.75 44.11 -30.16
C ALA A 8 -28.69 42.56 -29.98
N LEU A 9 -29.12 41.80 -30.98
CA LEU A 9 -29.01 40.33 -30.94
C LEU A 9 -27.55 39.83 -30.95
N ALA A 10 -26.64 40.51 -31.69
CA ALA A 10 -25.22 40.10 -31.71
C ALA A 10 -24.52 40.33 -30.34
N TRP A 11 -24.91 41.36 -29.61
CA TRP A 11 -24.36 41.60 -28.26
C TRP A 11 -24.90 40.62 -27.22
N TYR A 12 -26.15 40.18 -27.35
CA TYR A 12 -26.72 39.14 -26.43
C TYR A 12 -26.09 37.77 -26.65
N LEU A 13 -25.79 37.39 -27.87
CA LEU A 13 -25.13 36.09 -28.17
C LEU A 13 -23.69 36.06 -27.65
N VAL A 14 -22.95 37.18 -27.71
CA VAL A 14 -21.57 37.26 -27.17
C VAL A 14 -21.57 37.23 -25.63
N ALA A 15 -22.57 37.83 -24.99
CA ALA A 15 -22.67 37.82 -23.52
C ALA A 15 -23.04 36.44 -22.95
N VAL A 16 -23.85 35.64 -23.67
CA VAL A 16 -24.24 34.29 -23.24
C VAL A 16 -23.12 33.30 -23.41
N THR A 17 -22.27 33.43 -24.43
CA THR A 17 -21.11 32.53 -24.63
C THR A 17 -20.00 32.74 -23.61
N ALA A 18 -19.83 33.98 -23.07
CA ALA A 18 -18.84 34.30 -22.05
C ALA A 18 -19.22 33.76 -20.64
N ALA A 19 -20.50 33.50 -20.39
CA ALA A 19 -20.96 32.97 -19.08
C ALA A 19 -20.84 31.47 -18.91
N VAL A 20 -20.65 30.70 -19.99
CA VAL A 20 -20.61 29.21 -19.93
C VAL A 20 -19.20 28.67 -19.68
N THR A 21 -18.15 29.49 -19.82
CA THR A 21 -16.75 29.05 -19.65
C THR A 21 -16.23 29.15 -18.20
N ALA A 22 -17.02 29.59 -17.23
CA ALA A 22 -16.59 29.74 -15.84
C ALA A 22 -16.97 28.57 -14.92
N VAL A 23 -17.55 27.49 -15.43
CA VAL A 23 -17.77 26.27 -14.66
C VAL A 23 -16.53 25.38 -14.81
N GLY A 24 -15.37 25.92 -14.46
CA GLY A 24 -14.17 25.11 -14.21
C GLY A 24 -14.39 24.28 -12.96
N CYS A 25 -14.19 22.97 -13.08
CA CYS A 25 -14.18 22.05 -11.96
C CYS A 25 -13.13 22.45 -10.91
N SER A 26 -13.49 23.33 -9.99
CA SER A 26 -12.77 23.52 -8.74
C SER A 26 -13.38 22.60 -7.69
N GLN A 27 -13.23 21.29 -7.86
CA GLN A 27 -13.31 20.42 -6.69
C GLN A 27 -12.00 20.57 -5.93
N THR A 28 -11.97 21.54 -5.02
CA THR A 28 -11.00 21.48 -3.94
C THR A 28 -11.32 20.24 -3.13
N VAL A 29 -10.48 19.22 -3.29
CA VAL A 29 -10.45 18.13 -2.33
C VAL A 29 -9.91 18.77 -1.04
N ASP A 30 -10.79 19.05 -0.09
CA ASP A 30 -10.39 19.43 1.27
C ASP A 30 -9.71 18.23 1.93
N GLY A 31 -8.46 17.97 1.52
CA GLY A 31 -7.57 17.06 2.20
C GLY A 31 -6.99 17.79 3.40
N SER A 32 -7.57 17.61 4.57
CA SER A 32 -6.87 17.97 5.80
C SER A 32 -5.67 17.05 5.94
N ALA A 33 -4.45 17.61 5.91
CA ALA A 33 -3.25 16.89 6.27
C ALA A 33 -3.41 16.41 7.72
N GLN A 34 -3.71 15.12 7.91
CA GLN A 34 -3.68 14.53 9.24
C GLN A 34 -2.22 14.24 9.58
N ARG A 35 -1.73 14.89 10.64
CA ARG A 35 -0.43 14.57 11.23
C ARG A 35 -0.43 13.09 11.62
N ALA A 36 0.70 12.37 11.42
CA ALA A 36 0.91 11.02 11.91
C ALA A 36 0.38 10.87 13.34
N ARG A 37 -0.37 9.79 13.59
CA ARG A 37 -1.03 9.59 14.89
C ARG A 37 0.02 9.50 16.01
N PRO A 38 -0.29 10.05 17.21
CA PRO A 38 0.49 9.73 18.41
C PRO A 38 0.39 8.23 18.64
N GLY A 39 1.50 7.49 18.55
CA GLY A 39 1.52 6.06 18.83
C GLY A 39 2.31 5.18 17.86
N VAL A 40 2.77 5.71 16.72
CA VAL A 40 3.75 4.99 15.89
C VAL A 40 5.12 5.15 16.56
N PRO A 41 5.84 4.05 16.88
CA PRO A 41 7.10 4.11 17.62
C PRO A 41 8.22 4.91 16.94
N ASP A 42 8.17 5.04 15.60
CA ASP A 42 9.23 5.59 14.76
C ASP A 42 8.68 6.48 13.61
N PRO A 43 8.02 7.60 13.94
CA PRO A 43 7.25 8.40 12.96
C PRO A 43 8.10 8.98 11.83
N ASP A 44 9.40 9.14 12.01
CA ASP A 44 10.33 9.72 11.03
C ASP A 44 11.09 8.68 10.22
N ARG A 45 10.83 7.39 10.46
CA ARG A 45 11.53 6.29 9.79
C ARG A 45 10.96 6.00 8.41
N SER A 46 11.83 5.86 7.41
CA SER A 46 11.47 5.38 6.07
C SER A 46 11.69 3.87 5.97
N TYR A 47 10.68 3.16 5.45
CA TYR A 47 10.72 1.72 5.21
C TYR A 47 10.80 1.35 3.73
N GLY A 48 11.01 2.34 2.86
CA GLY A 48 11.04 2.15 1.42
C GLY A 48 12.19 1.31 0.89
N TYR A 49 12.43 1.47 -0.41
CA TYR A 49 13.58 0.87 -1.07
C TYR A 49 14.81 1.78 -0.89
N VAL A 50 15.76 1.33 -0.08
CA VAL A 50 16.99 2.07 0.24
C VAL A 50 18.15 1.07 0.28
N ASP A 51 19.30 1.44 -0.31
CA ASP A 51 20.53 0.65 -0.31
C ASP A 51 20.31 -0.81 -0.75
N ASP A 52 19.57 -0.98 -1.84
CA ASP A 52 19.21 -2.29 -2.40
C ASP A 52 18.39 -3.19 -1.44
N ARG A 53 17.79 -2.61 -0.42
CA ARG A 53 16.94 -3.30 0.56
C ARG A 53 15.49 -2.85 0.43
N CYS A 54 14.57 -3.79 0.52
CA CYS A 54 13.14 -3.53 0.58
C CYS A 54 12.65 -3.77 2.01
N GLY A 55 12.01 -2.78 2.60
CA GLY A 55 11.59 -2.89 4.01
C GLY A 55 12.77 -3.11 4.96
N LEU A 56 13.92 -2.53 4.64
CA LEU A 56 15.18 -2.62 5.39
C LEU A 56 15.79 -4.04 5.47
N LEU A 57 15.21 -5.04 4.81
CA LEU A 57 15.70 -6.41 4.81
C LEU A 57 16.61 -6.70 3.61
N LEU A 58 17.67 -7.44 3.86
CA LEU A 58 18.50 -8.05 2.83
C LEU A 58 17.76 -9.26 2.22
N ASP A 59 18.03 -9.56 0.94
CA ASP A 59 17.46 -10.71 0.25
C ASP A 59 17.78 -12.02 1.00
N ASP A 60 19.00 -12.16 1.53
CA ASP A 60 19.38 -13.33 2.34
C ASP A 60 18.55 -13.46 3.63
N THR A 61 18.25 -12.36 4.29
CA THR A 61 17.38 -12.36 5.48
C THR A 61 15.97 -12.85 5.12
N ILE A 62 15.40 -12.37 4.00
CA ILE A 62 14.08 -12.80 3.51
C ILE A 62 14.09 -14.30 3.21
N LYS A 63 15.15 -14.77 2.54
CA LYS A 63 15.35 -16.19 2.21
C LYS A 63 15.41 -17.07 3.46
N GLU A 64 16.16 -16.67 4.47
CA GLU A 64 16.29 -17.38 5.74
C GLU A 64 14.98 -17.43 6.51
N LEU A 65 14.28 -16.31 6.65
CA LEU A 65 12.99 -16.22 7.36
C LEU A 65 11.93 -17.14 6.76
N LEU A 66 11.98 -17.37 5.43
CA LEU A 66 11.04 -18.20 4.71
C LEU A 66 11.58 -19.63 4.45
N SER A 67 12.77 -19.97 4.96
CA SER A 67 13.42 -21.27 4.80
C SER A 67 13.53 -21.70 3.33
N ALA A 68 13.87 -20.75 2.45
CA ALA A 68 14.05 -20.98 1.03
C ALA A 68 15.53 -21.22 0.67
N ASP A 69 15.75 -21.96 -0.42
CA ASP A 69 17.09 -22.29 -0.92
C ASP A 69 17.61 -21.19 -1.87
N SER A 70 16.72 -20.53 -2.61
CA SER A 70 17.05 -19.44 -3.53
C SER A 70 16.02 -18.30 -3.52
N ILE A 71 16.45 -17.13 -3.95
CA ILE A 71 15.64 -15.92 -4.07
C ILE A 71 15.97 -15.17 -5.36
N VAL A 72 14.96 -14.68 -6.05
CA VAL A 72 15.07 -13.77 -7.19
C VAL A 72 14.16 -12.56 -6.94
N ARG A 73 14.67 -11.37 -7.18
CA ARG A 73 13.92 -10.12 -7.03
C ARG A 73 13.71 -9.48 -8.42
N PRO A 74 12.60 -9.80 -9.12
CA PRO A 74 12.33 -9.27 -10.46
C PRO A 74 11.97 -7.78 -10.47
N TYR A 75 11.55 -7.21 -9.35
CA TYR A 75 11.18 -5.82 -9.25
C TYR A 75 11.56 -5.20 -7.91
N SER A 76 12.07 -3.95 -7.92
CA SER A 76 12.47 -3.18 -6.75
C SER A 76 12.01 -1.72 -6.90
N GLY A 77 11.50 -1.15 -5.81
CA GLY A 77 11.01 0.22 -5.76
C GLY A 77 10.07 0.44 -4.57
N ALA A 78 9.07 1.30 -4.71
CA ALA A 78 8.01 1.47 -3.72
C ALA A 78 7.26 0.15 -3.43
N VAL A 79 7.24 -0.74 -4.42
CA VAL A 79 6.85 -2.14 -4.31
C VAL A 79 8.07 -2.99 -4.68
N CYS A 80 8.37 -4.01 -3.91
CA CYS A 80 9.37 -5.01 -4.24
C CYS A 80 8.70 -6.37 -4.41
N GLN A 81 9.12 -7.10 -5.43
CA GLN A 81 8.57 -8.42 -5.72
C GLN A 81 9.69 -9.46 -5.68
N TYR A 82 9.42 -10.58 -5.03
CA TYR A 82 10.35 -11.69 -4.91
C TYR A 82 9.68 -13.00 -5.31
N VAL A 83 10.48 -13.89 -5.86
CA VAL A 83 10.14 -15.29 -6.06
C VAL A 83 11.23 -16.12 -5.38
N LEU A 84 10.83 -16.89 -4.40
CA LEU A 84 11.71 -17.79 -3.68
C LEU A 84 11.42 -19.23 -4.10
N SER A 85 12.43 -20.09 -4.08
CA SER A 85 12.26 -21.53 -4.26
C SER A 85 12.95 -22.29 -3.16
N GLY A 86 12.36 -23.42 -2.79
CA GLY A 86 12.88 -24.33 -1.78
C GLY A 86 12.22 -25.70 -1.88
N ARG A 87 12.54 -26.58 -0.94
CA ARG A 87 11.99 -27.96 -0.91
C ARG A 87 10.47 -28.02 -0.87
N SER A 88 9.83 -26.98 -0.35
CA SER A 88 8.37 -26.89 -0.23
C SER A 88 7.67 -26.29 -1.46
N GLY A 89 8.41 -25.92 -2.52
CA GLY A 89 7.89 -25.29 -3.73
C GLY A 89 8.31 -23.85 -3.89
N LEU A 90 7.46 -23.06 -4.54
CA LEU A 90 7.69 -21.63 -4.79
C LEU A 90 6.96 -20.77 -3.74
N VAL A 91 7.57 -19.65 -3.40
CA VAL A 91 6.96 -18.64 -2.55
C VAL A 91 7.04 -17.29 -3.27
N ASP A 92 5.88 -16.70 -3.54
CA ASP A 92 5.81 -15.32 -4.02
C ASP A 92 5.69 -14.38 -2.82
N VAL A 93 6.49 -13.33 -2.84
CA VAL A 93 6.51 -12.33 -1.77
C VAL A 93 6.45 -10.94 -2.39
N VAL A 94 5.59 -10.08 -1.83
CA VAL A 94 5.50 -8.68 -2.22
C VAL A 94 5.64 -7.81 -0.98
N PHE A 95 6.59 -6.91 -1.02
CA PHE A 95 6.70 -5.80 -0.09
C PHE A 95 6.10 -4.54 -0.71
N SER A 96 5.43 -3.72 0.07
CA SER A 96 4.99 -2.39 -0.34
C SER A 96 5.11 -1.39 0.80
N TRP A 97 5.53 -0.17 0.46
CA TRP A 97 5.63 0.96 1.35
C TRP A 97 4.93 2.17 0.75
N PHE A 98 4.04 2.77 1.52
CA PHE A 98 3.33 4.00 1.17
C PHE A 98 3.57 5.03 2.27
N ASP A 99 4.49 5.94 2.05
CA ASP A 99 4.94 6.96 3.01
C ASP A 99 3.85 7.95 3.49
N ALA A 100 2.81 8.12 2.69
CA ALA A 100 1.62 8.92 3.03
C ALA A 100 0.36 8.06 3.20
N GLY A 101 0.51 6.74 3.38
CA GLY A 101 -0.60 5.80 3.57
C GLY A 101 -1.32 5.99 4.91
N SER A 102 -2.61 5.69 4.95
CA SER A 102 -3.40 5.64 6.18
C SER A 102 -3.73 4.20 6.53
N PHE A 103 -3.24 3.74 7.67
CA PHE A 103 -3.48 2.39 8.17
C PHE A 103 -4.97 2.04 8.27
N GLU A 104 -5.78 2.98 8.78
CA GLU A 104 -7.23 2.76 8.92
C GLU A 104 -7.91 2.63 7.56
N ARG A 105 -7.47 3.44 6.60
CA ARG A 105 -7.98 3.35 5.23
C ARG A 105 -7.64 2.01 4.60
N GLU A 106 -6.40 1.54 4.71
CA GLU A 106 -6.00 0.23 4.18
C GLU A 106 -6.77 -0.91 4.84
N ARG A 107 -6.97 -0.83 6.17
CA ARG A 107 -7.76 -1.81 6.91
C ARG A 107 -9.24 -1.80 6.49
N ALA A 108 -9.83 -0.62 6.32
CA ALA A 108 -11.21 -0.48 5.84
C ALA A 108 -11.40 -1.05 4.43
N LEU A 109 -10.50 -0.68 3.50
CA LEU A 109 -10.51 -1.20 2.13
C LEU A 109 -10.32 -2.72 2.06
N ALA A 110 -9.49 -3.30 2.94
CA ALA A 110 -9.34 -4.74 3.03
C ALA A 110 -10.68 -5.40 3.43
N GLY A 111 -11.38 -4.85 4.42
CA GLY A 111 -12.71 -5.32 4.85
C GLY A 111 -13.76 -5.22 3.74
N GLU A 112 -13.82 -4.09 3.04
CA GLU A 112 -14.74 -3.87 1.90
C GLU A 112 -14.51 -4.88 0.77
N ARG A 113 -13.28 -5.33 0.56
CA ARG A 113 -12.91 -6.37 -0.41
C ARG A 113 -13.16 -7.80 0.08
N GLY A 114 -13.76 -7.97 1.25
CA GLY A 114 -14.06 -9.28 1.83
C GLY A 114 -12.82 -10.01 2.37
N ILE A 115 -11.73 -9.30 2.65
CA ILE A 115 -10.55 -9.86 3.30
C ILE A 115 -10.89 -10.15 4.77
N ARG A 116 -10.59 -11.37 5.24
CA ARG A 116 -10.65 -11.69 6.67
C ARG A 116 -9.50 -10.99 7.38
N ILE A 117 -9.83 -10.09 8.31
CA ILE A 117 -8.87 -9.28 9.06
C ILE A 117 -8.69 -9.87 10.46
N THR A 118 -7.44 -9.98 10.89
CA THR A 118 -7.06 -10.29 12.27
C THR A 118 -6.15 -9.18 12.77
N ASP A 119 -6.64 -8.38 13.70
CA ASP A 119 -5.87 -7.28 14.29
C ASP A 119 -4.73 -7.82 15.17
N LYS A 120 -3.60 -7.16 15.13
CA LYS A 120 -2.35 -7.52 15.82
C LYS A 120 -1.67 -6.26 16.37
N ASP A 121 -0.79 -6.49 17.32
CA ASP A 121 0.27 -5.56 17.71
C ASP A 121 1.61 -6.26 17.45
N ILE A 122 2.40 -5.73 16.51
CA ILE A 122 3.67 -6.31 16.08
C ILE A 122 4.77 -5.30 16.31
N GLN A 123 5.74 -5.61 17.18
CA GLN A 123 6.82 -4.70 17.54
C GLN A 123 6.31 -3.32 17.99
N ARG A 124 5.21 -3.28 18.76
CA ARG A 124 4.51 -2.08 19.23
C ARG A 124 3.85 -1.23 18.14
N HIS A 125 3.75 -1.74 16.91
CA HIS A 125 3.02 -1.11 15.82
C HIS A 125 1.64 -1.73 15.69
N SER A 126 0.61 -0.90 15.51
CA SER A 126 -0.71 -1.39 15.12
C SER A 126 -0.63 -2.06 13.77
N ALA A 127 -1.09 -3.29 13.67
CA ALA A 127 -1.00 -4.13 12.48
C ALA A 127 -2.27 -4.94 12.28
N PHE A 128 -2.44 -5.51 11.10
CA PHE A 128 -3.42 -6.56 10.84
C PHE A 128 -2.88 -7.60 9.86
N LEU A 129 -3.36 -8.82 10.01
CA LEU A 129 -3.21 -9.89 9.03
C LEU A 129 -4.45 -9.90 8.15
N GLY A 130 -4.26 -10.04 6.83
CA GLY A 130 -5.33 -10.06 5.84
C GLY A 130 -5.26 -11.33 4.99
N GLN A 131 -6.32 -12.16 5.02
CA GLN A 131 -6.42 -13.37 4.24
C GLN A 131 -7.73 -13.42 3.46
N ARG A 132 -7.66 -13.74 2.17
CA ARG A 132 -8.86 -13.97 1.38
C ARG A 132 -9.50 -15.31 1.76
N PRO A 133 -10.83 -15.37 1.92
CA PRO A 133 -11.52 -16.64 2.25
C PRO A 133 -11.36 -17.72 1.17
N ASP A 134 -11.21 -17.30 -0.09
CA ASP A 134 -11.07 -18.16 -1.28
C ASP A 134 -9.60 -18.53 -1.61
N ASN A 135 -8.62 -17.96 -0.88
CA ASN A 135 -7.20 -18.24 -1.10
C ASN A 135 -6.46 -18.42 0.23
N ALA A 136 -6.51 -19.62 0.77
CA ALA A 136 -5.82 -19.97 2.00
C ALA A 136 -4.28 -20.00 1.85
N ALA A 137 -3.77 -20.06 0.62
CA ALA A 137 -2.33 -20.11 0.34
C ALA A 137 -1.64 -18.75 0.43
N ALA A 138 -2.40 -17.65 0.55
CA ALA A 138 -1.87 -16.29 0.60
C ALA A 138 -2.37 -15.52 1.82
N CYS A 139 -1.50 -14.65 2.35
CA CYS A 139 -1.83 -13.73 3.43
C CYS A 139 -0.96 -12.48 3.36
N SER A 140 -1.48 -11.36 3.86
CA SER A 140 -0.71 -10.13 4.08
C SER A 140 -0.58 -9.81 5.56
N ALA A 141 0.52 -9.17 5.93
CA ALA A 141 0.70 -8.50 7.21
C ALA A 141 0.96 -7.02 6.93
N THR A 142 0.11 -6.15 7.47
CA THR A 142 0.13 -4.70 7.21
C THR A 142 0.25 -3.96 8.53
N ALA A 143 1.11 -2.95 8.61
CA ALA A 143 1.31 -2.14 9.81
C ALA A 143 1.34 -0.65 9.54
N ALA A 144 0.91 0.13 10.53
CA ALA A 144 1.24 1.54 10.64
C ALA A 144 2.70 1.65 11.05
N ALA A 145 3.55 2.30 10.25
CA ALA A 145 4.96 2.45 10.55
C ALA A 145 5.49 3.74 9.91
N GLY A 146 6.47 4.37 10.54
CA GLY A 146 6.97 5.65 10.08
C GLY A 146 5.85 6.67 9.82
N SER A 147 5.91 7.37 8.71
CA SER A 147 4.88 8.32 8.27
C SER A 147 3.70 7.67 7.54
N GLY A 148 3.68 6.35 7.35
CA GLY A 148 2.76 5.70 6.45
C GLY A 148 2.36 4.27 6.81
N VAL A 149 2.26 3.44 5.79
CA VAL A 149 1.84 2.04 5.89
C VAL A 149 2.78 1.14 5.11
N LEU A 150 3.19 0.08 5.74
CA LEU A 150 3.95 -0.98 5.08
C LEU A 150 3.19 -2.30 5.09
N ALA A 151 3.41 -3.13 4.08
CA ALA A 151 2.81 -4.44 4.00
C ALA A 151 3.77 -5.47 3.39
N TRP A 152 3.73 -6.66 3.93
CA TRP A 152 4.28 -7.87 3.34
C TRP A 152 3.15 -8.81 2.96
N TRP A 153 3.12 -9.28 1.71
CA TRP A 153 2.21 -10.30 1.22
C TRP A 153 3.02 -11.54 0.84
N VAL A 154 2.53 -12.71 1.24
CA VAL A 154 3.18 -14.00 0.99
C VAL A 154 2.18 -14.98 0.41
N GLN A 155 2.58 -15.73 -0.63
CA GLN A 155 1.82 -16.83 -1.20
C GLN A 155 2.71 -18.05 -1.43
N PHE A 156 2.28 -19.20 -0.93
CA PHE A 156 2.93 -20.49 -1.18
C PHE A 156 2.32 -21.18 -2.41
N ARG A 157 3.18 -21.79 -3.25
CA ARG A 157 2.80 -22.55 -4.44
C ARG A 157 3.57 -23.87 -4.56
N PRO A 158 2.97 -25.04 -4.24
CA PRO A 158 1.68 -25.25 -3.57
C PRO A 158 1.74 -24.93 -2.07
N MET A 159 0.58 -24.87 -1.43
CA MET A 159 0.48 -24.77 0.02
C MET A 159 0.68 -26.14 0.66
N ASN A 160 1.92 -26.44 1.06
CA ASN A 160 2.31 -27.73 1.65
C ASN A 160 2.36 -27.67 3.18
N GLY A 161 1.25 -27.26 3.81
CA GLY A 161 1.16 -27.16 5.27
C GLY A 161 1.81 -25.89 5.87
N GLN A 162 2.38 -25.00 5.05
CA GLN A 162 2.90 -23.72 5.53
C GLN A 162 1.75 -22.76 5.86
N ASN A 163 2.02 -21.85 6.81
CA ASN A 163 1.09 -20.81 7.18
C ASN A 163 1.53 -19.48 6.55
N PRO A 164 0.83 -18.97 5.51
CA PRO A 164 1.22 -17.71 4.86
C PRO A 164 1.08 -16.49 5.76
N CYS A 165 0.15 -16.50 6.72
CA CYS A 165 -0.01 -15.40 7.66
C CYS A 165 1.17 -15.33 8.65
N GLU A 166 1.64 -16.47 9.14
CA GLU A 166 2.84 -16.54 9.99
C GLU A 166 4.09 -16.07 9.22
N ALA A 167 4.22 -16.48 7.96
CA ALA A 167 5.33 -16.05 7.10
C ALA A 167 5.31 -14.52 6.87
N ALA A 168 4.16 -13.94 6.56
CA ALA A 168 4.01 -12.50 6.39
C ALA A 168 4.27 -11.75 7.70
N GLU A 169 3.79 -12.25 8.83
CA GLU A 169 4.04 -11.69 10.18
C GLU A 169 5.53 -11.71 10.54
N LYS A 170 6.27 -12.78 10.21
CA LYS A 170 7.73 -12.88 10.42
C LYS A 170 8.48 -11.79 9.63
N LEU A 171 8.16 -11.60 8.36
CA LEU A 171 8.76 -10.57 7.52
C LEU A 171 8.46 -9.17 8.07
N LEU A 172 7.20 -8.91 8.43
CA LEU A 172 6.79 -7.64 9.01
C LEU A 172 7.52 -7.37 10.33
N SER A 173 7.58 -8.34 11.22
CA SER A 173 8.29 -8.23 12.50
C SER A 173 9.78 -7.95 12.31
N ALA A 174 10.43 -8.64 11.37
CA ALA A 174 11.84 -8.41 11.04
C ALA A 174 12.08 -7.00 10.51
N THR A 175 11.22 -6.51 9.60
CA THR A 175 11.28 -5.14 9.06
C THR A 175 11.16 -4.11 10.19
N LEU A 176 10.18 -4.26 11.08
CA LEU A 176 9.94 -3.30 12.17
C LEU A 176 11.04 -3.31 13.23
N SER A 177 11.77 -4.43 13.35
CA SER A 177 12.89 -4.60 14.30
C SER A 177 14.26 -4.34 13.67
N ALA A 178 14.35 -4.14 12.34
CA ALA A 178 15.63 -3.97 11.67
C ALA A 178 16.34 -2.69 12.15
N ASP A 179 17.61 -2.78 12.48
CA ASP A 179 18.45 -1.61 12.70
C ASP A 179 18.86 -0.96 11.37
N MET A 180 19.04 0.36 11.38
CA MET A 180 19.54 1.11 10.21
C MET A 180 21.05 1.06 10.15
#